data_7646a241368945bac40be73a872b13e3
#
_entry.id   7646a241368945bac40be73a872b13e3
#
_cell.length_a   1.000
_cell.length_b   1.000
_cell.length_c   1.000
_cell.angle_alpha   90.00
_cell.angle_beta   90.00
_cell.angle_gamma   90.00
#
_symmetry.space_group_name_H-M   'P 1'
#
loop_
_entity.id
_entity.type
_entity.pdbx_description
1 polymer ?
#
loop_
_entity_poly.entity_id
_entity_poly.type
_entity_poly.pdbx_seq_one_letter_code
_entity_poly.pdbx_strand_id
1 'polypeptide(L)'
;MRLLHPNPAHDLTYNDVFMVPSLSAVASRLDVDLATPDGIGTTLPVVVSNMTAVAGRRMAETVARRGGLAVLPQDIPLDVVGSVIEYVKQRHPIYETPITMSPSHTIGDALGLIHKRAHGAVVVVDDGLRPLGVFTEHDAIGFDRFTQLHAVMSRELVTVPDGTDARTAFDLLSTNRRSMEPVVDGAGRLVGVVTRKGTLRSTTYRPALDADGRLMIGVAVGINGDPDTKAKALVEMGADVLVIDTAHGHQTRMLRALEVVRAVAPSARIVAGNVVTADGTRQLVDAGADIVKVGVGPGAMCTTRMMTGVGRPQFTAVMECADEAARLGKHVWADGGVRWPRDVALALAAGAA
;
A
#
# COMPACT_ATOMS: atom_id res chain seq x y z
N MET A 1 -21.54 -14.86 -2.21
CA MET A 1 -21.68 -15.10 -3.69
C MET A 1 -22.40 -16.41 -3.93
N ARG A 2 -23.04 -16.60 -5.09
CA ARG A 2 -23.69 -17.86 -5.48
C ARG A 2 -23.12 -18.33 -6.82
N LEU A 3 -22.60 -19.56 -6.88
CA LEU A 3 -22.25 -20.20 -8.15
C LEU A 3 -23.50 -20.68 -8.86
N LEU A 4 -23.60 -20.50 -10.20
CA LEU A 4 -24.67 -21.09 -11.00
C LEU A 4 -24.60 -22.62 -10.98
N HIS A 5 -23.38 -23.15 -10.97
CA HIS A 5 -23.11 -24.58 -10.78
C HIS A 5 -22.43 -24.76 -9.41
N PRO A 6 -23.18 -25.10 -8.34
CA PRO A 6 -22.69 -25.08 -6.97
C PRO A 6 -21.58 -26.10 -6.67
N ASN A 7 -21.52 -27.19 -7.48
CA ASN A 7 -20.54 -28.26 -7.30
C ASN A 7 -19.66 -28.36 -8.55
N PRO A 8 -18.65 -27.51 -8.74
CA PRO A 8 -17.73 -27.67 -9.85
C PRO A 8 -16.94 -28.98 -9.71
N ALA A 9 -16.64 -29.63 -10.84
CA ALA A 9 -15.92 -30.90 -10.87
C ALA A 9 -14.46 -30.79 -10.38
N HIS A 10 -13.93 -29.58 -10.29
CA HIS A 10 -12.57 -29.30 -9.84
C HIS A 10 -12.49 -27.91 -9.21
N ASP A 11 -11.41 -27.64 -8.47
CA ASP A 11 -11.13 -26.31 -7.92
C ASP A 11 -10.87 -25.30 -9.05
N LEU A 12 -11.31 -24.03 -8.84
CA LEU A 12 -11.33 -22.98 -9.83
C LEU A 12 -10.24 -21.93 -9.58
N THR A 13 -9.62 -21.45 -10.67
CA THR A 13 -8.79 -20.26 -10.69
C THR A 13 -9.62 -19.03 -11.10
N TYR A 14 -9.03 -17.81 -11.08
CA TYR A 14 -9.70 -16.61 -11.62
C TYR A 14 -9.94 -16.68 -13.14
N ASN A 15 -9.27 -17.58 -13.87
CA ASN A 15 -9.49 -17.74 -15.29
C ASN A 15 -10.71 -18.63 -15.62
N ASP A 16 -11.19 -19.41 -14.66
CA ASP A 16 -12.26 -20.39 -14.86
C ASP A 16 -13.64 -19.81 -14.54
N VAL A 17 -13.72 -18.55 -14.08
CA VAL A 17 -14.95 -17.93 -13.59
C VAL A 17 -15.23 -16.58 -14.23
N PHE A 18 -16.53 -16.27 -14.34
CA PHE A 18 -17.04 -14.97 -14.77
C PHE A 18 -18.18 -14.54 -13.84
N MET A 19 -18.30 -13.25 -13.62
CA MET A 19 -19.48 -12.69 -12.96
C MET A 19 -20.61 -12.56 -14.00
N VAL A 20 -21.76 -13.15 -13.71
CA VAL A 20 -22.96 -13.01 -14.54
C VAL A 20 -23.60 -11.67 -14.23
N PRO A 21 -23.79 -10.80 -15.23
CA PRO A 21 -24.41 -9.49 -15.01
C PRO A 21 -25.87 -9.65 -14.54
N SER A 22 -26.30 -8.79 -13.64
CA SER A 22 -27.66 -8.76 -13.12
C SER A 22 -28.17 -7.32 -13.07
N LEU A 23 -29.46 -7.15 -12.77
CA LEU A 23 -30.04 -5.82 -12.59
C LEU A 23 -29.27 -5.05 -11.49
N SER A 24 -28.81 -3.85 -11.82
CA SER A 24 -28.11 -2.96 -10.93
C SER A 24 -28.82 -1.61 -10.82
N ALA A 25 -28.91 -1.08 -9.61
CA ALA A 25 -29.37 0.28 -9.35
C ALA A 25 -28.23 1.31 -9.29
N VAL A 26 -26.95 0.86 -9.43
CA VAL A 26 -25.79 1.74 -9.40
C VAL A 26 -25.73 2.57 -10.68
N ALA A 27 -25.85 3.88 -10.55
CA ALA A 27 -25.86 4.82 -11.68
C ALA A 27 -24.44 5.22 -12.12
N SER A 28 -23.49 5.28 -11.18
CA SER A 28 -22.10 5.65 -11.43
C SER A 28 -21.16 4.72 -10.72
N ARG A 29 -20.03 4.37 -11.37
CA ARG A 29 -18.93 3.64 -10.71
C ARG A 29 -18.34 4.39 -9.50
N LEU A 30 -18.53 5.70 -9.42
CA LEU A 30 -18.07 6.52 -8.29
C LEU A 30 -18.98 6.39 -7.06
N ASP A 31 -20.17 5.81 -7.21
CA ASP A 31 -21.10 5.56 -6.10
C ASP A 31 -20.78 4.24 -5.36
N VAL A 32 -19.80 3.48 -5.85
CA VAL A 32 -19.38 2.22 -5.23
C VAL A 32 -18.43 2.52 -4.08
N ASP A 33 -18.83 2.17 -2.84
CA ASP A 33 -17.93 2.23 -1.68
C ASP A 33 -16.92 1.07 -1.74
N LEU A 34 -15.64 1.42 -1.69
CA LEU A 34 -14.52 0.48 -1.70
C LEU A 34 -13.86 0.32 -0.33
N ALA A 35 -14.43 0.93 0.73
CA ALA A 35 -13.91 0.75 2.09
C ALA A 35 -13.98 -0.73 2.49
N THR A 36 -12.90 -1.22 3.11
CA THR A 36 -12.83 -2.63 3.50
C THR A 36 -13.65 -2.90 4.77
N PRO A 37 -14.37 -4.04 4.82
CA PRO A 37 -15.16 -4.41 5.99
C PRO A 37 -14.33 -5.04 7.13
N ASP A 38 -13.04 -5.26 6.93
CA ASP A 38 -12.14 -6.01 7.81
C ASP A 38 -11.72 -5.27 9.09
N GLY A 39 -12.17 -4.01 9.24
CA GLY A 39 -11.91 -3.19 10.42
C GLY A 39 -10.48 -2.62 10.50
N ILE A 40 -9.68 -2.73 9.43
CA ILE A 40 -8.36 -2.07 9.36
C ILE A 40 -8.51 -0.58 9.13
N GLY A 41 -9.49 -0.16 8.31
CA GLY A 41 -9.72 1.25 7.99
C GLY A 41 -9.14 1.67 6.64
N THR A 42 -8.75 0.72 5.79
CA THR A 42 -8.40 1.00 4.40
C THR A 42 -9.66 1.37 3.61
N THR A 43 -9.52 2.34 2.72
CA THR A 43 -10.62 2.85 1.88
C THR A 43 -10.57 2.30 0.46
N LEU A 44 -9.56 1.48 0.17
CA LEU A 44 -9.36 0.76 -1.07
C LEU A 44 -8.90 -0.68 -0.74
N PRO A 45 -9.55 -1.74 -1.26
CA PRO A 45 -9.24 -3.13 -0.95
C PRO A 45 -7.99 -3.61 -1.70
N VAL A 46 -6.87 -2.95 -1.49
CA VAL A 46 -5.58 -3.29 -2.11
C VAL A 46 -4.47 -3.24 -1.07
N VAL A 47 -3.80 -4.37 -0.91
CA VAL A 47 -2.64 -4.50 -0.03
C VAL A 47 -1.41 -4.85 -0.88
N VAL A 48 -0.34 -4.09 -0.71
CA VAL A 48 0.97 -4.41 -1.30
C VAL A 48 1.64 -5.49 -0.46
N SER A 49 1.91 -6.62 -1.09
CA SER A 49 2.52 -7.77 -0.42
C SER A 49 3.92 -7.46 0.12
N ASN A 50 4.27 -8.13 1.20
CA ASN A 50 5.51 -7.98 1.97
C ASN A 50 6.74 -8.55 1.25
N MET A 51 6.97 -8.12 0.02
CA MET A 51 8.11 -8.53 -0.82
C MET A 51 9.16 -7.42 -0.89
N THR A 52 10.43 -7.76 -0.68
CA THR A 52 11.56 -6.82 -0.64
C THR A 52 11.69 -5.99 -1.92
N ALA A 53 11.38 -6.56 -3.08
CA ALA A 53 11.43 -5.86 -4.36
C ALA A 53 10.26 -4.88 -4.59
N VAL A 54 9.19 -4.97 -3.79
CA VAL A 54 7.94 -4.23 -4.02
C VAL A 54 7.63 -3.28 -2.85
N ALA A 55 7.62 -3.79 -1.62
CA ALA A 55 7.22 -3.03 -0.44
C ALA A 55 8.41 -2.25 0.15
N GLY A 56 8.33 -0.93 0.08
CA GLY A 56 9.31 -0.02 0.68
C GLY A 56 8.67 1.33 0.96
N ARG A 57 9.41 2.25 1.61
CA ARG A 57 8.89 3.52 2.11
C ARG A 57 8.08 4.33 1.07
N ARG A 58 8.53 4.36 -0.20
CA ARG A 58 7.84 5.10 -1.28
C ARG A 58 6.55 4.43 -1.72
N MET A 59 6.54 3.11 -1.78
CA MET A 59 5.33 2.35 -2.07
C MET A 59 4.32 2.51 -0.93
N ALA A 60 4.76 2.39 0.32
CA ALA A 60 3.91 2.51 1.50
C ALA A 60 3.19 3.87 1.54
N GLU A 61 3.93 4.99 1.45
CA GLU A 61 3.30 6.32 1.43
C GLU A 61 2.35 6.53 0.25
N THR A 62 2.70 6.00 -0.93
CA THR A 62 1.91 6.18 -2.16
C THR A 62 0.59 5.41 -2.09
N VAL A 63 0.63 4.17 -1.61
CA VAL A 63 -0.56 3.31 -1.51
C VAL A 63 -1.47 3.77 -0.38
N ALA A 64 -0.90 4.15 0.77
CA ALA A 64 -1.68 4.69 1.88
C ALA A 64 -2.42 5.99 1.52
N ARG A 65 -1.78 6.91 0.76
CA ARG A 65 -2.47 8.10 0.22
C ARG A 65 -3.64 7.78 -0.71
N ARG A 66 -3.66 6.58 -1.28
CA ARG A 66 -4.75 6.11 -2.16
C ARG A 66 -5.76 5.22 -1.46
N GLY A 67 -5.60 5.04 -0.16
CA GLY A 67 -6.53 4.29 0.66
C GLY A 67 -6.22 2.81 0.85
N GLY A 68 -5.13 2.30 0.25
CA GLY A 68 -4.65 0.94 0.46
C GLY A 68 -3.62 0.85 1.58
N LEU A 69 -3.02 -0.32 1.74
CA LEU A 69 -1.99 -0.60 2.73
C LEU A 69 -0.77 -1.23 2.06
N ALA A 70 0.42 -0.93 2.53
CA ALA A 70 1.61 -1.71 2.20
C ALA A 70 2.16 -2.40 3.44
N VAL A 71 2.59 -3.65 3.27
CA VAL A 71 3.19 -4.45 4.33
C VAL A 71 4.69 -4.57 4.07
N LEU A 72 5.51 -4.13 5.02
CA LEU A 72 6.97 -4.27 4.94
C LEU A 72 7.40 -5.72 5.13
N PRO A 73 8.46 -6.18 4.44
CA PRO A 73 8.97 -7.54 4.56
C PRO A 73 9.50 -7.86 5.96
N GLN A 74 9.44 -9.14 6.34
CA GLN A 74 9.91 -9.63 7.64
C GLN A 74 11.44 -9.64 7.79
N ASP A 75 12.18 -9.69 6.68
CA ASP A 75 13.63 -9.88 6.64
C ASP A 75 14.43 -8.58 6.77
N ILE A 76 13.75 -7.46 6.99
CA ILE A 76 14.38 -6.15 7.17
C ILE A 76 14.76 -5.99 8.66
N PRO A 77 15.98 -5.47 8.97
CA PRO A 77 16.37 -5.12 10.34
C PRO A 77 15.41 -4.14 11.00
N LEU A 78 15.19 -4.29 12.32
CA LEU A 78 14.18 -3.50 13.06
C LEU A 78 14.44 -1.99 13.03
N ASP A 79 15.70 -1.57 13.08
CA ASP A 79 16.09 -0.15 12.98
C ASP A 79 15.72 0.46 11.64
N VAL A 80 15.90 -0.30 10.55
CA VAL A 80 15.50 0.10 9.20
C VAL A 80 13.98 0.15 9.09
N VAL A 81 13.27 -0.85 9.63
CA VAL A 81 11.80 -0.87 9.66
C VAL A 81 11.28 0.35 10.44
N GLY A 82 11.84 0.63 11.63
CA GLY A 82 11.50 1.82 12.43
C GLY A 82 11.66 3.12 11.64
N SER A 83 12.79 3.28 10.95
CA SER A 83 13.03 4.45 10.10
C SER A 83 12.02 4.57 8.95
N VAL A 84 11.55 3.45 8.39
CA VAL A 84 10.53 3.46 7.33
C VAL A 84 9.15 3.81 7.90
N ILE A 85 8.78 3.27 9.06
CA ILE A 85 7.53 3.61 9.75
C ILE A 85 7.50 5.11 10.05
N GLU A 86 8.53 5.62 10.70
CA GLU A 86 8.66 7.04 11.02
C GLU A 86 8.56 7.91 9.76
N TYR A 87 9.29 7.55 8.71
CA TYR A 87 9.22 8.24 7.43
C TYR A 87 7.78 8.31 6.90
N VAL A 88 7.03 7.20 6.88
CA VAL A 88 5.66 7.16 6.36
C VAL A 88 4.72 7.98 7.25
N LYS A 89 4.83 7.86 8.57
CA LYS A 89 4.01 8.58 9.55
C LYS A 89 4.19 10.10 9.48
N GLN A 90 5.35 10.58 9.05
CA GLN A 90 5.64 12.02 8.87
C GLN A 90 5.18 12.58 7.52
N ARG A 91 4.71 11.75 6.57
CA ARG A 91 4.32 12.23 5.24
C ARG A 91 2.92 12.82 5.26
N HIS A 92 2.76 13.89 4.50
CA HIS A 92 1.45 14.53 4.36
C HIS A 92 0.45 13.57 3.69
N PRO A 93 -0.80 13.44 4.21
CA PRO A 93 -1.77 12.48 3.70
C PRO A 93 -2.23 12.74 2.25
N ILE A 94 -2.24 14.01 1.81
CA ILE A 94 -2.77 14.42 0.51
C ILE A 94 -1.64 14.75 -0.47
N TYR A 95 -0.66 15.58 -0.07
CA TYR A 95 0.37 16.05 -0.97
C TYR A 95 1.42 14.99 -1.26
N GLU A 96 1.91 14.98 -2.50
CA GLU A 96 3.01 14.10 -2.89
C GLU A 96 4.32 14.57 -2.25
N THR A 97 5.18 13.61 -1.90
CA THR A 97 6.49 13.92 -1.31
C THR A 97 7.45 14.43 -2.39
N PRO A 98 8.00 15.64 -2.27
CA PRO A 98 8.93 16.21 -3.24
C PRO A 98 10.29 15.49 -3.22
N ILE A 99 11.04 15.61 -4.30
CA ILE A 99 12.50 15.48 -4.28
C ILE A 99 13.04 16.88 -4.00
N THR A 100 13.76 17.06 -2.90
CA THR A 100 14.37 18.35 -2.52
C THR A 100 15.87 18.30 -2.70
N MET A 101 16.44 19.38 -3.19
CA MET A 101 17.89 19.57 -3.34
C MET A 101 18.27 21.01 -3.02
N SER A 102 19.53 21.21 -2.59
CA SER A 102 20.07 22.56 -2.45
C SER A 102 20.49 23.16 -3.80
N PRO A 103 20.62 24.49 -3.91
CA PRO A 103 21.04 25.16 -5.13
C PRO A 103 22.42 24.73 -5.65
N SER A 104 23.27 24.20 -4.76
CA SER A 104 24.65 23.76 -5.07
C SER A 104 24.74 22.33 -5.64
N HIS A 105 23.67 21.54 -5.57
CA HIS A 105 23.66 20.23 -6.24
C HIS A 105 23.75 20.39 -7.75
N THR A 106 24.26 19.35 -8.42
CA THR A 106 24.45 19.35 -9.86
C THR A 106 23.26 18.79 -10.62
N ILE A 107 23.20 19.08 -11.92
CA ILE A 107 22.26 18.46 -12.87
C ILE A 107 22.38 16.92 -12.80
N GLY A 108 23.61 16.40 -12.72
CA GLY A 108 23.83 14.94 -12.63
C GLY A 108 23.20 14.31 -11.39
N ASP A 109 23.27 14.99 -10.25
CA ASP A 109 22.64 14.53 -9.00
C ASP A 109 21.11 14.53 -9.15
N ALA A 110 20.54 15.58 -9.72
CA ALA A 110 19.10 15.70 -9.93
C ALA A 110 18.56 14.65 -10.91
N LEU A 111 19.22 14.45 -12.05
CA LEU A 111 18.83 13.43 -13.03
C LEU A 111 18.89 12.01 -12.45
N GLY A 112 19.82 11.73 -11.54
CA GLY A 112 19.90 10.45 -10.82
C GLY A 112 18.70 10.17 -9.90
N LEU A 113 17.94 11.20 -9.50
CA LEU A 113 16.81 11.09 -8.59
C LEU A 113 15.44 11.38 -9.21
N ILE A 114 15.39 12.16 -10.29
CA ILE A 114 14.14 12.69 -10.85
C ILE A 114 13.12 11.59 -11.22
N HIS A 115 13.60 10.46 -11.73
CA HIS A 115 12.75 9.32 -12.09
C HIS A 115 12.24 8.53 -10.87
N LYS A 116 12.74 8.81 -9.67
CA LYS A 116 12.29 8.12 -8.45
C LYS A 116 10.90 8.57 -8.01
N ARG A 117 10.35 9.63 -8.60
CA ARG A 117 9.00 10.15 -8.34
C ARG A 117 8.25 10.41 -9.65
N ALA A 118 6.95 10.14 -9.62
CA ALA A 118 6.10 10.27 -10.79
C ALA A 118 5.91 11.71 -11.30
N HIS A 119 6.20 12.71 -10.45
CA HIS A 119 6.11 14.11 -10.84
C HIS A 119 7.28 14.58 -11.72
N GLY A 120 8.41 13.82 -11.76
CA GLY A 120 9.50 14.07 -12.67
C GLY A 120 10.21 15.43 -12.50
N ALA A 121 10.27 15.93 -11.26
CA ALA A 121 10.86 17.22 -10.94
C ALA A 121 11.57 17.22 -9.58
N VAL A 122 12.50 18.15 -9.41
CA VAL A 122 13.17 18.46 -8.14
C VAL A 122 12.73 19.85 -7.71
N VAL A 123 12.37 20.02 -6.45
CA VAL A 123 12.19 21.33 -5.83
C VAL A 123 13.51 21.75 -5.19
N VAL A 124 14.09 22.83 -5.69
CA VAL A 124 15.31 23.40 -5.13
C VAL A 124 14.92 24.28 -3.94
N VAL A 125 15.52 24.01 -2.78
CA VAL A 125 15.15 24.68 -1.52
C VAL A 125 16.38 25.28 -0.83
N ASP A 126 16.14 26.31 0.00
CA ASP A 126 17.15 26.82 0.94
C ASP A 126 17.26 25.94 2.20
N ASP A 127 18.15 26.29 3.13
CA ASP A 127 18.35 25.60 4.40
C ASP A 127 17.10 25.63 5.31
N GLY A 128 16.20 26.59 5.09
CA GLY A 128 14.92 26.71 5.78
C GLY A 128 13.77 25.97 5.09
N LEU A 129 14.07 25.12 4.10
CA LEU A 129 13.09 24.40 3.27
C LEU A 129 12.15 25.32 2.46
N ARG A 130 12.55 26.56 2.16
CA ARG A 130 11.76 27.42 1.29
C ARG A 130 12.07 27.13 -0.17
N PRO A 131 11.07 26.95 -1.04
CA PRO A 131 11.30 26.73 -2.46
C PRO A 131 11.98 27.94 -3.12
N LEU A 132 13.09 27.71 -3.81
CA LEU A 132 13.85 28.70 -4.59
C LEU A 132 13.65 28.53 -6.10
N GLY A 133 13.31 27.30 -6.54
CA GLY A 133 13.11 26.96 -7.93
C GLY A 133 12.66 25.52 -8.11
N VAL A 134 12.28 25.19 -9.34
CA VAL A 134 11.98 23.83 -9.77
C VAL A 134 12.91 23.48 -10.93
N PHE A 135 13.39 22.24 -10.92
CA PHE A 135 14.23 21.68 -11.97
C PHE A 135 13.59 20.41 -12.53
N THR A 136 13.55 20.32 -13.86
CA THR A 136 13.05 19.17 -14.62
C THR A 136 14.12 18.68 -15.61
N GLU A 137 13.90 17.52 -16.25
CA GLU A 137 14.80 17.05 -17.31
C GLU A 137 14.94 18.04 -18.47
N HIS A 138 13.88 18.82 -18.74
CA HIS A 138 13.90 19.80 -19.84
C HIS A 138 14.90 20.92 -19.55
N ASP A 139 15.08 21.29 -18.28
CA ASP A 139 16.01 22.35 -17.86
C ASP A 139 17.48 21.90 -17.97
N ALA A 140 17.74 20.61 -18.14
CA ALA A 140 19.08 20.05 -18.33
C ALA A 140 19.59 20.16 -19.77
N ILE A 141 18.70 20.42 -20.74
CA ILE A 141 19.06 20.40 -22.16
C ILE A 141 20.06 21.49 -22.51
N GLY A 142 21.20 21.09 -23.05
CA GLY A 142 22.26 22.01 -23.46
C GLY A 142 23.26 22.42 -22.36
N PHE A 143 23.12 21.86 -21.16
CA PHE A 143 24.02 22.11 -20.04
C PHE A 143 24.86 20.88 -19.68
N ASP A 144 26.06 21.13 -19.13
CA ASP A 144 26.93 20.09 -18.60
C ASP A 144 26.34 19.52 -17.29
N ARG A 145 26.50 18.22 -17.08
CA ARG A 145 26.00 17.50 -15.89
C ARG A 145 26.55 18.02 -14.55
N PHE A 146 27.71 18.68 -14.55
CA PHE A 146 28.33 19.28 -13.37
C PHE A 146 27.84 20.72 -13.10
N THR A 147 27.02 21.28 -13.99
CA THR A 147 26.38 22.58 -13.78
C THR A 147 25.48 22.52 -12.53
N GLN A 148 25.56 23.52 -11.67
CA GLN A 148 24.77 23.59 -10.45
C GLN A 148 23.31 23.99 -10.73
N LEU A 149 22.37 23.50 -9.93
CA LEU A 149 20.94 23.70 -10.13
C LEU A 149 20.53 25.16 -10.10
N HIS A 150 21.19 26.00 -9.29
CA HIS A 150 20.88 27.45 -9.21
C HIS A 150 21.05 28.17 -10.56
N ALA A 151 21.88 27.66 -11.46
CA ALA A 151 22.14 28.27 -12.76
C ALA A 151 21.06 27.92 -13.81
N VAL A 152 20.33 26.82 -13.62
CA VAL A 152 19.43 26.26 -14.64
C VAL A 152 17.99 26.08 -14.17
N MET A 153 17.73 26.09 -12.86
CA MET A 153 16.38 25.94 -12.32
C MET A 153 15.44 27.06 -12.76
N SER A 154 14.19 26.76 -12.98
CA SER A 154 13.13 27.76 -13.16
C SER A 154 12.86 28.43 -11.82
N ARG A 155 13.01 29.76 -11.76
CA ARG A 155 12.80 30.59 -10.55
C ARG A 155 11.39 31.18 -10.48
N GLU A 156 10.65 31.16 -11.58
CA GLU A 156 9.25 31.58 -11.61
C GLU A 156 8.39 30.51 -10.95
N LEU A 157 8.28 30.61 -9.63
CA LEU A 157 7.50 29.68 -8.83
C LEU A 157 6.08 30.21 -8.62
N VAL A 158 5.12 29.34 -8.88
CA VAL A 158 3.78 29.47 -8.34
C VAL A 158 3.69 28.46 -7.20
N THR A 159 3.43 28.94 -5.99
CA THR A 159 3.26 28.07 -4.83
C THR A 159 1.79 27.93 -4.48
N VAL A 160 1.41 26.76 -3.98
CA VAL A 160 0.07 26.48 -3.49
C VAL A 160 0.08 26.56 -1.96
N PRO A 161 -0.78 27.36 -1.34
CA PRO A 161 -0.90 27.37 0.12
C PRO A 161 -1.33 26.01 0.67
N ASP A 162 -0.78 25.63 1.82
CA ASP A 162 -1.26 24.44 2.55
C ASP A 162 -2.75 24.56 2.90
N GLY A 163 -3.49 23.45 2.85
CA GLY A 163 -4.93 23.45 3.04
C GLY A 163 -5.76 23.82 1.81
N THR A 164 -5.12 24.14 0.66
CA THR A 164 -5.84 24.37 -0.60
C THR A 164 -6.58 23.12 -1.04
N ASP A 165 -7.87 23.24 -1.34
CA ASP A 165 -8.67 22.13 -1.83
C ASP A 165 -8.20 21.62 -3.20
N ALA A 166 -8.50 20.35 -3.49
CA ALA A 166 -8.00 19.68 -4.68
C ALA A 166 -8.47 20.33 -6.00
N ARG A 167 -9.66 20.92 -6.04
CA ARG A 167 -10.19 21.56 -7.24
C ARG A 167 -9.48 22.87 -7.51
N THR A 168 -9.36 23.72 -6.51
CA THR A 168 -8.62 24.98 -6.60
C THR A 168 -7.16 24.75 -6.99
N ALA A 169 -6.50 23.73 -6.39
CA ALA A 169 -5.14 23.35 -6.77
C ALA A 169 -5.05 22.86 -8.22
N PHE A 170 -6.04 22.10 -8.70
CA PHE A 170 -6.12 21.64 -10.09
C PHE A 170 -6.29 22.82 -11.07
N ASP A 171 -7.19 23.76 -10.74
CA ASP A 171 -7.48 24.92 -11.58
C ASP A 171 -6.25 25.83 -11.66
N LEU A 172 -5.54 26.01 -10.55
CA LEU A 172 -4.27 26.77 -10.50
C LEU A 172 -3.20 26.15 -11.40
N LEU A 173 -2.97 24.83 -11.28
CA LEU A 173 -2.03 24.09 -12.13
C LEU A 173 -2.40 24.17 -13.62
N SER A 174 -3.71 24.13 -13.93
CA SER A 174 -4.22 24.16 -15.29
C SER A 174 -4.07 25.56 -15.91
N THR A 175 -4.40 26.60 -15.17
CA THR A 175 -4.27 28.00 -15.59
C THR A 175 -2.81 28.35 -15.88
N ASN A 176 -1.91 27.93 -15.01
CA ASN A 176 -0.46 28.18 -15.15
C ASN A 176 0.22 27.21 -16.12
N ARG A 177 -0.50 26.23 -16.70
CA ARG A 177 0.03 25.19 -17.59
C ARG A 177 1.19 24.41 -16.97
N ARG A 178 1.17 24.22 -15.66
CA ARG A 178 2.18 23.47 -14.91
C ARG A 178 1.69 22.03 -14.64
N SER A 179 2.62 21.11 -14.58
CA SER A 179 2.33 19.71 -14.23
C SER A 179 2.40 19.46 -12.72
N MET A 180 3.19 20.27 -12.01
CA MET A 180 3.47 20.18 -10.58
C MET A 180 3.77 21.57 -10.02
N GLU A 181 3.31 21.85 -8.78
CA GLU A 181 3.66 23.04 -8.02
C GLU A 181 4.01 22.70 -6.56
N PRO A 182 4.96 23.41 -5.94
CA PRO A 182 5.27 23.29 -4.53
C PRO A 182 4.11 23.75 -3.65
N VAL A 183 3.84 23.02 -2.55
CA VAL A 183 2.90 23.42 -1.50
C VAL A 183 3.69 23.95 -0.32
N VAL A 184 3.30 25.11 0.19
CA VAL A 184 4.00 25.80 1.28
C VAL A 184 3.09 26.09 2.46
N ASP A 185 3.64 26.03 3.67
CA ASP A 185 2.96 26.42 4.90
C ASP A 185 2.91 27.96 5.05
N GLY A 186 2.26 28.45 6.14
CA GLY A 186 2.16 29.88 6.43
C GLY A 186 3.49 30.60 6.67
N ALA A 187 4.61 29.87 6.86
CA ALA A 187 5.96 30.38 6.96
C ALA A 187 6.72 30.31 5.62
N GLY A 188 6.08 29.85 4.56
CA GLY A 188 6.67 29.68 3.22
C GLY A 188 7.55 28.45 3.08
N ARG A 189 7.50 27.49 4.01
CA ARG A 189 8.29 26.25 3.98
C ARG A 189 7.57 25.18 3.17
N LEU A 190 8.31 24.41 2.40
CA LEU A 190 7.81 23.32 1.58
C LEU A 190 7.23 22.20 2.44
N VAL A 191 5.96 21.88 2.27
CA VAL A 191 5.27 20.75 2.94
C VAL A 191 4.99 19.59 2.00
N GLY A 192 4.99 19.83 0.69
CA GLY A 192 4.72 18.81 -0.32
C GLY A 192 4.71 19.39 -1.73
N VAL A 193 4.24 18.58 -2.66
CA VAL A 193 3.95 19.02 -4.03
C VAL A 193 2.57 18.54 -4.45
N VAL A 194 1.90 19.33 -5.27
CA VAL A 194 0.66 18.95 -5.94
C VAL A 194 0.92 18.75 -7.42
N THR A 195 0.27 17.74 -8.01
CA THR A 195 0.30 17.49 -9.44
C THR A 195 -1.11 17.46 -9.99
N ARG A 196 -1.31 17.75 -11.27
CA ARG A 196 -2.65 17.63 -11.88
C ARG A 196 -3.25 16.23 -11.72
N LYS A 197 -2.41 15.18 -11.85
CA LYS A 197 -2.86 13.80 -11.63
C LYS A 197 -3.13 13.52 -10.14
N GLY A 198 -2.32 14.09 -9.24
CA GLY A 198 -2.49 13.97 -7.79
C GLY A 198 -3.78 14.61 -7.31
N THR A 199 -4.09 15.83 -7.75
CA THR A 199 -5.33 16.52 -7.39
C THR A 199 -6.57 15.79 -7.89
N LEU A 200 -6.58 15.29 -9.12
CA LEU A 200 -7.68 14.45 -9.62
C LEU A 200 -7.85 13.15 -8.81
N ARG A 201 -6.74 12.54 -8.37
CA ARG A 201 -6.80 11.33 -7.55
C ARG A 201 -7.34 11.60 -6.15
N SER A 202 -6.97 12.72 -5.54
CA SER A 202 -7.46 13.09 -4.20
C SER A 202 -8.95 13.38 -4.15
N THR A 203 -9.61 13.63 -5.27
CA THR A 203 -11.08 13.71 -5.34
C THR A 203 -11.75 12.33 -5.39
N THR A 204 -11.02 11.28 -5.77
CA THR A 204 -11.52 9.92 -5.93
C THR A 204 -11.14 9.01 -4.77
N TYR A 205 -9.90 9.13 -4.29
CA TYR A 205 -9.34 8.26 -3.25
C TYR A 205 -9.22 9.00 -1.93
N ARG A 206 -9.64 8.36 -0.86
CA ARG A 206 -9.42 8.82 0.53
C ARG A 206 -8.22 8.08 1.10
N PRO A 207 -7.26 8.78 1.77
CA PRO A 207 -6.11 8.12 2.37
C PRO A 207 -6.52 7.11 3.46
N ALA A 208 -5.74 6.04 3.61
CA ALA A 208 -5.81 5.15 4.75
C ALA A 208 -5.01 5.77 5.91
N LEU A 209 -5.72 6.16 6.98
CA LEU A 209 -5.17 6.89 8.10
C LEU A 209 -5.37 6.14 9.42
N ASP A 210 -4.37 6.26 10.29
CA ASP A 210 -4.48 5.83 11.69
C ASP A 210 -5.36 6.80 12.52
N ALA A 211 -5.52 6.50 13.80
CA ALA A 211 -6.31 7.33 14.72
C ALA A 211 -5.79 8.76 14.89
N ASP A 212 -4.50 8.99 14.62
CA ASP A 212 -3.87 10.30 14.70
C ASP A 212 -3.87 11.06 13.36
N GLY A 213 -4.54 10.51 12.33
CA GLY A 213 -4.60 11.10 10.99
C GLY A 213 -3.32 10.93 10.16
N ARG A 214 -2.44 10.00 10.52
CA ARG A 214 -1.20 9.69 9.81
C ARG A 214 -1.39 8.51 8.86
N LEU A 215 -0.58 8.45 7.80
CA LEU A 215 -0.63 7.36 6.82
C LEU A 215 -0.36 5.99 7.47
N MET A 216 -1.18 5.00 7.12
CA MET A 216 -1.08 3.63 7.65
C MET A 216 0.04 2.82 6.99
N ILE A 217 0.63 1.91 7.78
CA ILE A 217 1.65 0.97 7.32
C ILE A 217 1.54 -0.36 8.08
N GLY A 218 1.64 -1.47 7.35
CA GLY A 218 1.73 -2.82 7.92
C GLY A 218 3.17 -3.34 7.93
N VAL A 219 3.46 -4.30 8.79
CA VAL A 219 4.78 -4.97 8.85
C VAL A 219 4.61 -6.47 9.03
N ALA A 220 5.40 -7.24 8.27
CA ALA A 220 5.41 -8.68 8.40
C ALA A 220 6.31 -9.15 9.55
N VAL A 221 5.84 -10.17 10.26
CA VAL A 221 6.55 -10.87 11.34
C VAL A 221 6.69 -12.34 10.96
N GLY A 222 7.91 -12.86 10.95
CA GLY A 222 8.17 -14.28 10.71
C GLY A 222 7.83 -15.13 11.93
N ILE A 223 7.62 -16.41 11.70
CA ILE A 223 7.28 -17.40 12.75
C ILE A 223 8.51 -18.01 13.44
N ASN A 224 9.72 -17.60 13.03
CA ASN A 224 11.00 -18.07 13.58
C ASN A 224 11.62 -17.00 14.48
N GLY A 225 12.46 -17.43 15.42
CA GLY A 225 13.08 -16.55 16.41
C GLY A 225 12.08 -16.12 17.49
N ASP A 226 12.08 -14.84 17.84
CA ASP A 226 11.27 -14.26 18.92
C ASP A 226 10.18 -13.35 18.33
N PRO A 227 9.07 -13.93 17.80
CA PRO A 227 8.01 -13.18 17.14
C PRO A 227 7.28 -12.21 18.07
N ASP A 228 7.15 -12.52 19.34
CA ASP A 228 6.58 -11.68 20.40
C ASP A 228 7.40 -10.40 20.62
N THR A 229 8.71 -10.54 20.86
CA THR A 229 9.62 -9.40 21.03
C THR A 229 9.60 -8.49 19.81
N LYS A 230 9.63 -9.06 18.61
CA LYS A 230 9.57 -8.31 17.36
C LYS A 230 8.23 -7.60 17.21
N ALA A 231 7.11 -8.30 17.47
CA ALA A 231 5.77 -7.72 17.38
C ALA A 231 5.57 -6.55 18.34
N LYS A 232 6.01 -6.68 19.60
CA LYS A 232 5.97 -5.62 20.59
C LYS A 232 6.72 -4.38 20.13
N ALA A 233 7.97 -4.54 19.67
CA ALA A 233 8.78 -3.44 19.14
C ALA A 233 8.12 -2.74 17.95
N LEU A 234 7.53 -3.49 17.02
CA LEU A 234 6.85 -2.93 15.84
C LEU A 234 5.61 -2.12 16.21
N VAL A 235 4.82 -2.57 17.18
CA VAL A 235 3.68 -1.81 17.69
C VAL A 235 4.14 -0.51 18.36
N GLU A 236 5.19 -0.57 19.18
CA GLU A 236 5.79 0.61 19.82
C GLU A 236 6.35 1.61 18.79
N MET A 237 6.86 1.14 17.66
CA MET A 237 7.30 1.97 16.52
C MET A 237 6.14 2.58 15.72
N GLY A 238 4.88 2.14 15.95
CA GLY A 238 3.69 2.67 15.30
C GLY A 238 3.24 1.91 14.06
N ALA A 239 3.56 0.62 13.92
CA ALA A 239 2.95 -0.26 12.92
C ALA A 239 1.43 -0.41 13.20
N ASP A 240 0.60 -0.22 12.18
CA ASP A 240 -0.86 -0.28 12.32
C ASP A 240 -1.39 -1.72 12.19
N VAL A 241 -0.70 -2.54 11.40
CA VAL A 241 -1.08 -3.92 11.11
C VAL A 241 0.14 -4.83 11.19
N LEU A 242 0.02 -5.92 11.94
CA LEU A 242 1.02 -6.99 11.97
C LEU A 242 0.57 -8.13 11.05
N VAL A 243 1.47 -8.61 10.20
CA VAL A 243 1.19 -9.74 9.28
C VAL A 243 2.11 -10.90 9.66
N ILE A 244 1.56 -11.92 10.32
CA ILE A 244 2.31 -13.13 10.65
C ILE A 244 2.32 -14.00 9.39
N ASP A 245 3.47 -14.09 8.74
CA ASP A 245 3.59 -14.62 7.38
C ASP A 245 4.54 -15.81 7.28
N THR A 246 4.06 -16.86 6.62
CA THR A 246 4.85 -18.02 6.21
C THR A 246 4.26 -18.65 4.97
N ALA A 247 5.10 -19.36 4.19
CA ALA A 247 4.64 -20.05 2.98
C ALA A 247 3.55 -21.11 3.25
N HIS A 248 3.53 -21.70 4.45
CA HIS A 248 2.50 -22.63 4.92
C HIS A 248 2.06 -22.26 6.32
N GLY A 249 0.91 -21.58 6.43
CA GLY A 249 0.36 -21.10 7.70
C GLY A 249 -0.28 -22.19 8.57
N HIS A 250 -0.73 -23.30 7.98
CA HIS A 250 -1.40 -24.37 8.72
C HIS A 250 -0.38 -25.33 9.34
N GLN A 251 0.40 -24.84 10.31
CA GLN A 251 1.42 -25.60 11.02
C GLN A 251 1.52 -25.17 12.48
N THR A 252 1.89 -26.08 13.37
CA THR A 252 1.96 -25.86 14.83
C THR A 252 2.82 -24.65 15.21
N ARG A 253 3.96 -24.42 14.50
CA ARG A 253 4.84 -23.30 14.78
C ARG A 253 4.14 -21.95 14.49
N MET A 254 3.34 -21.88 13.43
CA MET A 254 2.55 -20.71 13.10
C MET A 254 1.51 -20.40 14.18
N LEU A 255 0.76 -21.41 14.65
CA LEU A 255 -0.24 -21.24 15.71
C LEU A 255 0.39 -20.71 16.98
N ARG A 256 1.53 -21.29 17.41
CA ARG A 256 2.29 -20.80 18.57
C ARG A 256 2.79 -19.36 18.41
N ALA A 257 3.35 -19.02 17.23
CA ALA A 257 3.81 -17.67 16.95
C ALA A 257 2.65 -16.66 17.05
N LEU A 258 1.48 -17.03 16.52
CA LEU A 258 0.30 -16.19 16.56
C LEU A 258 -0.22 -15.99 17.99
N GLU A 259 -0.28 -17.05 18.82
CA GLU A 259 -0.67 -16.99 20.23
C GLU A 259 0.25 -16.05 21.04
N VAL A 260 1.58 -16.17 20.88
CA VAL A 260 2.52 -15.32 21.64
C VAL A 260 2.48 -13.86 21.15
N VAL A 261 2.30 -13.62 19.84
CA VAL A 261 2.13 -12.27 19.31
C VAL A 261 0.83 -11.64 19.82
N ARG A 262 -0.28 -12.39 19.81
CA ARG A 262 -1.56 -11.89 20.36
C ARG A 262 -1.46 -11.56 21.84
N ALA A 263 -0.73 -12.35 22.62
CA ALA A 263 -0.54 -12.10 24.04
C ALA A 263 0.17 -10.78 24.34
N VAL A 264 1.18 -10.41 23.54
CA VAL A 264 1.95 -9.17 23.74
C VAL A 264 1.37 -7.96 23.02
N ALA A 265 0.52 -8.16 22.03
CA ALA A 265 -0.12 -7.12 21.23
C ALA A 265 -1.66 -7.33 21.14
N PRO A 266 -2.39 -7.30 22.28
CA PRO A 266 -3.80 -7.71 22.33
C PRO A 266 -4.73 -6.83 21.50
N SER A 267 -4.40 -5.55 21.31
CA SER A 267 -5.18 -4.58 20.52
C SER A 267 -4.73 -4.44 19.07
N ALA A 268 -3.59 -5.04 18.69
CA ALA A 268 -3.07 -4.93 17.34
C ALA A 268 -3.98 -5.68 16.34
N ARG A 269 -4.11 -5.15 15.13
CA ARG A 269 -4.71 -5.87 14.01
C ARG A 269 -3.72 -6.90 13.48
N ILE A 270 -4.06 -8.18 13.58
CA ILE A 270 -3.20 -9.29 13.18
C ILE A 270 -3.80 -10.02 11.98
N VAL A 271 -3.04 -10.03 10.90
CA VAL A 271 -3.28 -10.85 9.72
C VAL A 271 -2.37 -12.08 9.78
N ALA A 272 -2.88 -13.26 9.47
CA ALA A 272 -2.09 -14.49 9.56
C ALA A 272 -2.27 -15.37 8.32
N GLY A 273 -1.19 -15.96 7.81
CA GLY A 273 -1.23 -16.85 6.63
C GLY A 273 0.13 -17.39 6.19
N ASN A 274 0.14 -18.15 5.08
CA ASN A 274 -0.98 -18.39 4.18
C ASN A 274 -1.62 -19.76 4.41
N VAL A 275 -2.91 -19.81 4.24
CA VAL A 275 -3.70 -21.04 4.22
C VAL A 275 -4.57 -21.11 2.97
N VAL A 276 -5.21 -22.29 2.72
CA VAL A 276 -6.07 -22.51 1.55
C VAL A 276 -7.29 -23.38 1.85
N THR A 277 -7.59 -23.62 3.14
CA THR A 277 -8.69 -24.49 3.59
C THR A 277 -9.47 -23.85 4.73
N ALA A 278 -10.74 -24.26 4.88
CA ALA A 278 -11.59 -23.86 6.00
C ALA A 278 -10.97 -24.25 7.35
N ASP A 279 -10.39 -25.43 7.47
CA ASP A 279 -9.76 -25.90 8.71
C ASP A 279 -8.57 -25.04 9.11
N GLY A 280 -7.68 -24.73 8.14
CA GLY A 280 -6.55 -23.80 8.39
C GLY A 280 -7.03 -22.40 8.77
N THR A 281 -8.10 -21.91 8.16
CA THR A 281 -8.72 -20.62 8.50
C THR A 281 -9.20 -20.60 9.95
N ARG A 282 -9.97 -21.61 10.36
CA ARG A 282 -10.48 -21.74 11.72
C ARG A 282 -9.35 -21.77 12.74
N GLN A 283 -8.32 -22.60 12.53
CA GLN A 283 -7.22 -22.71 13.48
C GLN A 283 -6.41 -21.41 13.62
N LEU A 284 -6.21 -20.64 12.54
CA LEU A 284 -5.57 -19.32 12.63
C LEU A 284 -6.43 -18.32 13.40
N VAL A 285 -7.75 -18.33 13.19
CA VAL A 285 -8.67 -17.45 13.94
C VAL A 285 -8.69 -17.82 15.41
N ASP A 286 -8.77 -19.11 15.75
CA ASP A 286 -8.76 -19.61 17.14
C ASP A 286 -7.45 -19.25 17.85
N ALA A 287 -6.31 -19.23 17.13
CA ALA A 287 -5.01 -18.81 17.66
C ALA A 287 -4.85 -17.27 17.77
N GLY A 288 -5.81 -16.47 17.29
CA GLY A 288 -5.86 -15.04 17.50
C GLY A 288 -5.73 -14.15 16.26
N ALA A 289 -5.89 -14.68 15.03
CA ALA A 289 -5.94 -13.86 13.83
C ALA A 289 -7.24 -13.06 13.74
N ASP A 290 -7.14 -11.80 13.32
CA ASP A 290 -8.30 -10.98 12.95
C ASP A 290 -8.67 -11.18 11.48
N ILE A 291 -7.68 -11.40 10.65
CA ILE A 291 -7.82 -11.59 9.20
C ILE A 291 -6.93 -12.77 8.79
N VAL A 292 -7.41 -13.59 7.89
CA VAL A 292 -6.66 -14.72 7.37
C VAL A 292 -6.18 -14.44 5.94
N LYS A 293 -4.88 -14.60 5.68
CA LYS A 293 -4.27 -14.41 4.37
C LYS A 293 -4.30 -15.75 3.61
N VAL A 294 -4.96 -15.76 2.43
CA VAL A 294 -5.28 -16.95 1.67
C VAL A 294 -4.48 -17.01 0.37
N GLY A 295 -3.74 -18.10 0.18
CA GLY A 295 -3.03 -18.34 -1.06
C GLY A 295 -1.74 -19.15 -0.88
N VAL A 296 -1.69 -20.33 -1.48
CA VAL A 296 -0.50 -21.17 -1.59
C VAL A 296 -0.35 -21.59 -3.05
N GLY A 297 0.73 -21.12 -3.69
CA GLY A 297 1.06 -21.47 -5.06
C GLY A 297 0.40 -20.65 -6.19
N PRO A 298 -0.52 -19.65 -5.96
CA PRO A 298 -1.15 -18.93 -7.07
C PRO A 298 -0.28 -17.79 -7.61
N GLY A 299 0.68 -17.29 -6.85
CA GLY A 299 1.52 -16.14 -7.21
C GLY A 299 2.43 -16.43 -8.41
N ALA A 300 2.62 -15.43 -9.28
CA ALA A 300 3.50 -15.53 -10.45
C ALA A 300 4.97 -15.79 -10.08
N MET A 301 5.41 -15.27 -8.94
CA MET A 301 6.79 -15.45 -8.41
C MET A 301 6.92 -16.65 -7.49
N CYS A 302 5.80 -17.33 -7.15
CA CYS A 302 5.82 -18.46 -6.23
C CYS A 302 6.34 -19.71 -6.93
N THR A 303 7.44 -20.27 -6.43
CA THR A 303 8.03 -21.51 -6.92
C THR A 303 7.47 -22.76 -6.22
N THR A 304 6.76 -22.60 -5.10
CA THR A 304 6.26 -23.71 -4.27
C THR A 304 5.51 -24.75 -5.09
N ARG A 305 4.47 -24.33 -5.82
CA ARG A 305 3.67 -25.27 -6.63
C ARG A 305 4.48 -25.95 -7.72
N MET A 306 5.37 -25.21 -8.37
CA MET A 306 6.19 -25.75 -9.48
C MET A 306 7.21 -26.77 -8.97
N MET A 307 7.76 -26.55 -7.78
CA MET A 307 8.83 -27.38 -7.22
C MET A 307 8.31 -28.53 -6.36
N THR A 308 7.17 -28.37 -5.69
CA THR A 308 6.69 -29.33 -4.67
C THR A 308 5.33 -29.94 -5.01
N GLY A 309 4.61 -29.38 -6.00
CA GLY A 309 3.21 -29.75 -6.29
C GLY A 309 2.20 -29.21 -5.26
N VAL A 310 2.66 -28.51 -4.20
CA VAL A 310 1.79 -28.00 -3.14
C VAL A 310 1.17 -26.65 -3.55
N GLY A 311 -0.15 -26.56 -3.42
CA GLY A 311 -0.92 -25.35 -3.74
C GLY A 311 -2.38 -25.66 -3.98
N ARG A 312 -3.18 -24.60 -4.13
CA ARG A 312 -4.61 -24.70 -4.46
C ARG A 312 -5.05 -23.61 -5.42
N PRO A 313 -5.96 -23.86 -6.36
CA PRO A 313 -6.58 -22.84 -7.20
C PRO A 313 -7.21 -21.72 -6.37
N GLN A 314 -6.83 -20.48 -6.69
CA GLN A 314 -7.01 -19.35 -5.77
C GLN A 314 -8.48 -18.96 -5.56
N PHE A 315 -9.31 -19.02 -6.61
CA PHE A 315 -10.71 -18.65 -6.48
C PHE A 315 -11.45 -19.54 -5.49
N THR A 316 -11.31 -20.86 -5.62
CA THR A 316 -11.93 -21.82 -4.68
C THR A 316 -11.34 -21.69 -3.27
N ALA A 317 -10.02 -21.50 -3.15
CA ALA A 317 -9.38 -21.31 -1.85
C ALA A 317 -9.92 -20.07 -1.12
N VAL A 318 -10.03 -18.94 -1.82
CA VAL A 318 -10.59 -17.71 -1.24
C VAL A 318 -12.03 -17.89 -0.84
N MET A 319 -12.86 -18.48 -1.69
CA MET A 319 -14.29 -18.72 -1.41
C MET A 319 -14.49 -19.60 -0.17
N GLU A 320 -13.80 -20.71 -0.06
CA GLU A 320 -13.91 -21.62 1.10
C GLU A 320 -13.42 -20.97 2.39
N CYS A 321 -12.26 -20.32 2.34
CA CYS A 321 -11.70 -19.65 3.52
C CYS A 321 -12.56 -18.44 3.94
N ALA A 322 -13.13 -17.70 3.00
CA ALA A 322 -14.02 -16.57 3.28
C ALA A 322 -15.34 -17.03 3.92
N ASP A 323 -15.92 -18.12 3.44
CA ASP A 323 -17.13 -18.70 4.04
C ASP A 323 -16.88 -19.12 5.49
N GLU A 324 -15.74 -19.75 5.79
CA GLU A 324 -15.38 -20.13 7.16
C GLU A 324 -15.06 -18.89 8.03
N ALA A 325 -14.28 -17.94 7.52
CA ALA A 325 -13.97 -16.71 8.25
C ALA A 325 -15.25 -15.93 8.60
N ALA A 326 -16.21 -15.85 7.67
CA ALA A 326 -17.48 -15.18 7.91
C ALA A 326 -18.31 -15.84 9.02
N ARG A 327 -18.30 -17.19 9.13
CA ARG A 327 -18.94 -17.91 10.26
C ARG A 327 -18.33 -17.56 11.61
N LEU A 328 -17.04 -17.20 11.62
CA LEU A 328 -16.29 -16.81 12.81
C LEU A 328 -16.29 -15.28 13.04
N GLY A 329 -17.03 -14.51 12.22
CA GLY A 329 -17.05 -13.05 12.28
C GLY A 329 -15.74 -12.38 11.90
N LYS A 330 -14.95 -13.04 11.01
CA LYS A 330 -13.64 -12.62 10.54
C LYS A 330 -13.63 -12.47 9.02
N HIS A 331 -12.51 -11.99 8.48
CA HIS A 331 -12.33 -11.70 7.06
C HIS A 331 -11.10 -12.41 6.49
N VAL A 332 -10.99 -12.40 5.16
CA VAL A 332 -9.81 -12.93 4.46
C VAL A 332 -9.23 -11.91 3.50
N TRP A 333 -7.91 -11.97 3.32
CA TRP A 333 -7.19 -11.32 2.24
C TRP A 333 -6.77 -12.35 1.21
N ALA A 334 -7.05 -12.08 -0.07
CA ALA A 334 -6.60 -12.90 -1.18
C ALA A 334 -5.15 -12.53 -1.57
N ASP A 335 -4.23 -13.48 -1.41
CA ASP A 335 -2.80 -13.28 -1.67
C ASP A 335 -2.32 -14.09 -2.86
N GLY A 336 -1.90 -13.39 -3.91
CA GLY A 336 -1.37 -13.98 -5.13
C GLY A 336 -2.43 -14.37 -6.18
N GLY A 337 -1.95 -14.63 -7.41
CA GLY A 337 -2.80 -14.98 -8.55
C GLY A 337 -3.50 -13.81 -9.23
N VAL A 338 -3.40 -12.60 -8.70
CA VAL A 338 -3.99 -11.38 -9.25
C VAL A 338 -3.08 -10.82 -10.35
N ARG A 339 -3.57 -10.80 -11.59
CA ARG A 339 -2.85 -10.31 -12.78
C ARG A 339 -3.55 -9.12 -13.43
N TRP A 340 -4.88 -9.09 -13.34
CA TRP A 340 -5.73 -8.12 -14.00
C TRP A 340 -6.73 -7.50 -13.02
N PRO A 341 -7.26 -6.32 -13.29
CA PRO A 341 -8.31 -5.72 -12.46
C PRO A 341 -9.52 -6.63 -12.23
N ARG A 342 -9.87 -7.49 -13.21
CA ARG A 342 -10.96 -8.47 -13.07
C ARG A 342 -10.69 -9.47 -11.93
N ASP A 343 -9.42 -9.82 -11.70
CA ASP A 343 -9.06 -10.82 -10.69
C ASP A 343 -9.30 -10.25 -9.28
N VAL A 344 -9.08 -8.93 -9.09
CA VAL A 344 -9.46 -8.22 -7.86
C VAL A 344 -10.98 -8.32 -7.65
N ALA A 345 -11.77 -7.99 -8.69
CA ALA A 345 -13.22 -8.08 -8.60
C ALA A 345 -13.72 -9.50 -8.30
N LEU A 346 -13.08 -10.52 -8.89
CA LEU A 346 -13.39 -11.93 -8.62
C LEU A 346 -12.97 -12.37 -7.21
N ALA A 347 -11.86 -11.88 -6.68
CA ALA A 347 -11.45 -12.13 -5.30
C ALA A 347 -12.46 -11.55 -4.30
N LEU A 348 -12.89 -10.30 -4.51
CA LEU A 348 -13.94 -9.66 -3.71
C LEU A 348 -15.27 -10.42 -3.84
N ALA A 349 -15.64 -10.85 -5.06
CA ALA A 349 -16.83 -11.66 -5.27
C ALA A 349 -16.74 -13.05 -4.58
N ALA A 350 -15.55 -13.62 -4.44
CA ALA A 350 -15.30 -14.83 -3.67
C ALA A 350 -15.38 -14.62 -2.14
N GLY A 351 -15.39 -13.37 -1.66
CA GLY A 351 -15.55 -13.01 -0.26
C GLY A 351 -14.30 -12.43 0.39
N ALA A 352 -13.25 -12.08 -0.38
CA ALA A 352 -12.12 -11.32 0.15
C ALA A 352 -12.54 -9.89 0.57
N ALA A 353 -11.83 -9.32 1.55
CA ALA A 353 -12.05 -7.98 2.08
C ALA A 353 -10.97 -6.99 1.61
#